data_7520c903b7315474de961c5985996d4a
#
_entry.id   7520c903b7315474de961c5985996d4a
#
_cell.length_a   1.000
_cell.length_b   1.000
_cell.length_c   1.000
_cell.angle_alpha   90.00
_cell.angle_beta   90.00
_cell.angle_gamma   90.00
#
_symmetry.space_group_name_H-M   'P 1'
#
loop_
_entity.id
_entity.type
_entity.pdbx_description
1 polymer ?
#
loop_
_entity_poly.entity_id
_entity_poly.type
_entity_poly.pdbx_seq_one_letter_code
_entity_poly.pdbx_strand_id
1 'polypeptide(L)' 'MDTNTKPRCAVLGYGSWATAIVKTLTVNHHHVDWLVLNDEIRESLKMRSRNPKYLPWCYIDQEFMTPSNDINAVVRDADI' A
#
# COMPACT_ATOMS: atom_id res chain seq x y z
N MET A 1 0.26 -8.88 24.70
CA MET A 1 0.33 -8.48 23.30
C MET A 1 0.93 -9.60 22.46
N ASP A 2 0.34 -9.88 21.36
CA ASP A 2 0.87 -10.88 20.45
C ASP A 2 2.09 -10.32 19.73
N THR A 3 3.26 -10.90 19.98
CA THR A 3 4.51 -10.44 19.41
C THR A 3 4.62 -10.70 17.91
N ASN A 4 3.73 -11.55 17.36
CA ASN A 4 3.71 -11.86 15.93
C ASN A 4 2.81 -10.91 15.15
N THR A 5 2.05 -10.08 15.83
CA THR A 5 1.16 -9.12 15.18
C THR A 5 1.90 -7.85 14.86
N LYS A 6 1.91 -7.48 13.58
CA LYS A 6 2.51 -6.22 13.15
C LYS A 6 1.44 -5.15 12.98
N PRO A 7 1.77 -3.87 13.19
CA PRO A 7 0.79 -2.81 13.01
C PRO A 7 0.30 -2.76 11.56
N ARG A 8 -0.97 -2.43 11.41
CA ARG A 8 -1.58 -2.19 10.11
C ARG A 8 -1.40 -0.72 9.78
N CYS A 9 -0.86 -0.43 8.62
CA CYS A 9 -0.49 0.92 8.23
C CYS A 9 -1.42 1.46 7.16
N ALA A 10 -1.69 2.77 7.21
CA ALA A 10 -2.42 3.46 6.16
C ALA A 10 -1.45 4.43 5.48
N VAL A 11 -1.44 4.42 4.14
CA VAL A 11 -0.64 5.36 3.36
C VAL A 11 -1.57 6.15 2.47
N LEU A 12 -1.48 7.47 2.53
CA LEU A 12 -2.28 8.39 1.73
C LEU A 12 -1.39 9.00 0.65
N GLY A 13 -1.77 8.77 -0.61
CA GLY A 13 -0.99 9.26 -1.74
C GLY A 13 -0.31 8.13 -2.49
N TYR A 14 0.12 8.41 -3.72
CA TYR A 14 0.61 7.37 -4.62
C TYR A 14 1.80 7.80 -5.47
N GLY A 15 2.48 8.89 -5.08
CA GLY A 15 3.71 9.32 -5.76
C GLY A 15 4.92 8.47 -5.39
N SER A 16 6.10 8.91 -5.80
CA SER A 16 7.34 8.16 -5.57
C SER A 16 7.63 7.91 -4.09
N TRP A 17 7.41 8.93 -3.25
CA TRP A 17 7.62 8.80 -1.80
C TRP A 17 6.68 7.78 -1.18
N ALA A 18 5.39 7.88 -1.51
CA ALA A 18 4.41 6.95 -0.98
C ALA A 18 4.72 5.53 -1.43
N THR A 19 5.05 5.34 -2.71
CA THR A 19 5.39 4.03 -3.26
C THR A 19 6.60 3.43 -2.56
N ALA A 20 7.64 4.23 -2.31
CA ALA A 20 8.83 3.76 -1.61
C ALA A 20 8.52 3.37 -0.16
N ILE A 21 7.68 4.14 0.52
CA ILE A 21 7.26 3.84 1.90
C ILE A 21 6.47 2.53 1.93
N VAL A 22 5.52 2.35 1.00
CA VAL A 22 4.73 1.12 0.92
C VAL A 22 5.64 -0.08 0.68
N LYS A 23 6.61 0.05 -0.22
CA LYS A 23 7.58 -1.03 -0.47
C LYS A 23 8.33 -1.41 0.81
N THR A 24 8.82 -0.41 1.54
CA THR A 24 9.55 -0.66 2.79
C THR A 24 8.68 -1.38 3.81
N LEU A 25 7.44 -0.92 3.98
CA LEU A 25 6.53 -1.52 4.95
C LEU A 25 6.18 -2.96 4.58
N THR A 26 5.89 -3.22 3.30
CA THR A 26 5.50 -4.56 2.86
C THR A 26 6.67 -5.54 2.89
N VAL A 27 7.88 -5.09 2.63
CA VAL A 27 9.08 -5.94 2.79
C VAL A 27 9.23 -6.39 4.23
N ASN A 28 8.84 -5.56 5.19
CA ASN A 28 8.85 -5.89 6.61
C ASN A 28 7.57 -6.58 7.07
N HIS A 29 6.73 -7.00 6.14
CA HIS A 29 5.49 -7.74 6.37
C HIS A 29 4.42 -6.96 7.15
N HIS A 30 4.44 -5.64 7.08
CA HIS A 30 3.33 -4.82 7.57
C HIS A 30 2.25 -4.79 6.49
N HIS A 31 1.01 -5.00 6.86
CA HIS A 31 -0.08 -4.83 5.92
C HIS A 31 -0.35 -3.34 5.73
N VAL A 32 -0.44 -2.91 4.49
CA VAL A 32 -0.67 -1.50 4.13
C VAL A 32 -1.99 -1.36 3.40
N ASP A 33 -2.86 -0.52 3.96
CA ASP A 33 -4.04 -0.03 3.25
C ASP A 33 -3.63 1.27 2.59
N TRP A 34 -3.69 1.31 1.28
CA TRP A 34 -3.08 2.37 0.48
C TRP A 34 -4.15 3.14 -0.28
N LEU A 35 -4.30 4.44 0.03
CA LEU A 35 -5.25 5.28 -0.68
C LEU A 35 -4.66 5.70 -2.03
N VAL A 36 -5.22 5.16 -3.11
CA VAL A 36 -4.80 5.43 -4.47
C VAL A 36 -6.01 5.93 -5.26
N LEU A 37 -6.10 7.23 -5.46
CA LEU A 37 -7.25 7.84 -6.13
C LEU A 37 -7.20 7.71 -7.65
N ASN A 38 -6.02 7.51 -8.22
CA ASN A 38 -5.87 7.33 -9.65
C ASN A 38 -6.25 5.90 -10.04
N ASP A 39 -7.27 5.76 -10.88
CA ASP A 39 -7.82 4.46 -11.25
C ASP A 39 -6.81 3.58 -11.99
N GLU A 40 -6.06 4.16 -12.91
CA GLU A 40 -5.05 3.43 -13.68
C GLU A 40 -3.96 2.86 -12.79
N ILE A 41 -3.46 3.66 -11.86
CA ILE A 41 -2.43 3.23 -10.92
C ILE A 41 -2.99 2.16 -9.99
N ARG A 42 -4.20 2.34 -9.47
CA ARG A 42 -4.83 1.39 -8.57
C ARG A 42 -5.03 0.03 -9.24
N GLU A 43 -5.52 0.03 -10.49
CA GLU A 43 -5.70 -1.21 -11.24
C GLU A 43 -4.36 -1.90 -11.51
N SER A 44 -3.33 -1.16 -11.86
CA SER A 44 -2.00 -1.73 -12.08
C SER A 44 -1.44 -2.36 -10.81
N LEU A 45 -1.65 -1.73 -9.65
CA LEU A 45 -1.21 -2.29 -8.37
C LEU A 45 -1.94 -3.60 -8.07
N LYS A 46 -3.23 -3.68 -8.34
CA LYS A 46 -4.02 -4.89 -8.14
C LYS A 46 -3.64 -6.01 -9.09
N MET A 47 -3.35 -5.69 -10.34
CA MET A 47 -3.11 -6.67 -11.38
C MET A 47 -1.64 -7.04 -11.54
N ARG A 48 -0.74 -6.09 -11.34
CA ARG A 48 0.68 -6.24 -11.68
C ARG A 48 1.62 -5.98 -10.50
N SER A 49 1.10 -5.58 -9.35
CA SER A 49 1.90 -5.28 -8.15
C SER A 49 2.89 -4.13 -8.35
N ARG A 50 2.56 -3.19 -9.24
CA ARG A 50 3.45 -2.08 -9.58
C ARG A 50 2.69 -0.79 -9.78
N ASN A 51 3.34 0.33 -9.44
CA ASN A 51 2.86 1.65 -9.79
C ASN A 51 3.48 2.02 -11.14
N PRO A 52 2.68 2.15 -12.22
CA PRO A 52 3.23 2.33 -13.56
C PRO A 52 3.87 3.70 -13.78
N LYS A 53 3.52 4.70 -12.97
CA LYS A 53 4.04 6.05 -13.12
C LYS A 53 5.19 6.36 -12.19
N TYR A 54 5.19 5.78 -11.01
CA TYR A 54 6.16 6.10 -9.97
C TYR A 54 6.83 4.80 -9.51
N LEU A 55 8.13 4.70 -9.74
CA LEU A 55 8.92 3.52 -9.42
C LEU A 55 8.35 2.25 -10.04
N PRO A 56 8.17 2.21 -11.37
CA PRO A 56 7.49 1.09 -12.03
C PRO A 56 8.25 -0.24 -11.93
N TRP A 57 9.54 -0.19 -11.61
CA TRP A 57 10.36 -1.39 -11.40
C TRP A 57 10.17 -1.98 -9.99
N CYS A 58 9.48 -1.27 -9.11
CA CYS A 58 9.34 -1.68 -7.72
C CYS A 58 8.15 -2.62 -7.57
N TYR A 59 8.41 -3.89 -7.36
CA TYR A 59 7.39 -4.89 -7.10
C TYR A 59 6.92 -4.77 -5.63
N ILE A 60 5.61 -4.72 -5.44
CA ILE A 60 5.00 -4.66 -4.10
C ILE A 60 4.10 -5.88 -3.92
N ASP A 61 4.36 -6.67 -2.89
CA ASP A 61 3.64 -7.91 -2.65
C ASP A 61 2.17 -7.64 -2.33
N GLN A 62 1.29 -8.16 -3.18
CA GLN A 62 -0.15 -7.99 -3.04
C GLN A 62 -0.71 -8.59 -1.76
N GLU A 63 -0.02 -9.55 -1.16
CA GLU A 63 -0.43 -10.14 0.10
C GLU A 63 -0.43 -9.12 1.24
N PHE A 64 0.46 -8.13 1.17
CA PHE A 64 0.62 -7.13 2.22
C PHE A 64 0.11 -5.74 1.82
N MET A 65 -0.57 -5.62 0.69
CA MET A 65 -1.01 -4.33 0.16
C MET A 65 -2.46 -4.40 -0.30
N THR A 66 -3.27 -3.44 0.14
CA THR A 66 -4.65 -3.29 -0.33
C THR A 66 -4.84 -1.87 -0.86
N PRO A 67 -4.75 -1.66 -2.18
CA PRO A 67 -5.04 -0.35 -2.75
C PRO A 67 -6.55 -0.08 -2.76
N SER A 68 -6.93 1.14 -2.42
CA SER A 68 -8.33 1.54 -2.32
C SER A 68 -8.51 2.99 -2.71
N ASN A 69 -9.71 3.36 -3.13
CA ASN A 69 -10.09 4.75 -3.37
C ASN A 69 -10.99 5.31 -2.27
N ASP A 70 -11.20 4.56 -1.20
CA ASP A 70 -12.07 4.96 -0.09
C ASP A 70 -11.22 5.25 1.15
N ILE A 71 -11.12 6.53 1.51
CA ILE A 71 -10.31 6.94 2.65
C ILE A 71 -10.81 6.33 3.96
N ASN A 72 -12.12 6.17 4.11
CA ASN A 72 -12.66 5.58 5.34
C ASN A 72 -12.23 4.12 5.48
N ALA A 73 -12.21 3.38 4.37
CA ALA A 73 -11.74 2.00 4.39
C ALA A 73 -10.24 1.94 4.71
N VAL A 74 -9.45 2.88 4.17
CA VAL A 74 -8.01 2.90 4.38
C VAL A 74 -7.64 3.19 5.83
N VAL A 75 -8.32 4.13 6.47
CA VAL A 75 -7.93 4.56 7.83
C VAL A 75 -8.63 3.80 8.95
N ARG A 76 -9.71 3.08 8.65
CA ARG A 76 -10.56 2.46 9.67
C ARG A 76 -9.81 1.50 10.59
N ASP A 77 -8.97 0.66 10.02
CA ASP A 77 -8.25 -0.37 10.78
C ASP A 77 -6.78 -0.04 10.97
N ALA A 78 -6.37 1.19 10.66
CA ALA A 78 -4.97 1.57 10.73
C ALA A 78 -4.51 1.77 12.18
N ASP A 79 -3.34 1.25 12.48
CA ASP A 79 -2.63 1.51 13.74
C ASP A 79 -1.69 2.71 13.58
N ILE A 80 -1.25 2.92 12.36
CA ILE A 80 -0.31 4.00 12.02
C ILE A 80 -0.79 4.71 10.78
#